data_ae8ed87e3e8c88e10d996ab24cb0081d
#
_entry.id   ae8ed87e3e8c88e10d996ab24cb0081d
#
_cell.length_a   1.000
_cell.length_b   1.000
_cell.length_c   1.000
_cell.angle_alpha   90.00
_cell.angle_beta   90.00
_cell.angle_gamma   90.00
#
_symmetry.space_group_name_H-M   'P 1'
#
loop_
_entity.id
_entity.type
_entity.pdbx_description
1 polymer ?
#
loop_
_entity_poly.entity_id
_entity_poly.type
_entity_poly.pdbx_seq_one_letter_code
_entity_poly.pdbx_strand_id
1 'polypeptide(L)'
;QNGNFNRLRSKLAVFLPLYQVTVVLPIPHYKWVIWMEEETGELSKKHKSPVTGNVYHAFPELYKIKQYLGHPNLSFAFPLLDMDEYRLLNGWSKNRKRGSSRYDRMPLNLFDEVKVDRTEDFLQLVPYELEEPFTVRDFAQAVGIHRDLSGSVLPLLAYMQLLTRVGKRGREYLYTVDEKYR
;
A
#
# COMPACT_ATOMS: atom_id res chain seq x y z
N GLN A 1 -6.90 -2.21 13.01
CA GLN A 1 -5.50 -2.57 13.26
C GLN A 1 -4.60 -1.64 12.48
N ASN A 2 -3.58 -1.08 13.13
CA ASN A 2 -2.56 -0.29 12.44
C ASN A 2 -1.72 -1.25 11.60
N GLY A 3 -1.71 -1.06 10.27
CA GLY A 3 -0.87 -1.78 9.34
C GLY A 3 0.63 -1.52 9.58
N ASN A 4 1.14 -1.98 10.71
CA ASN A 4 2.57 -1.89 11.02
C ASN A 4 3.23 -3.25 10.81
N PHE A 5 3.70 -3.48 9.60
CA PHE A 5 4.35 -4.73 9.22
C PHE A 5 5.70 -4.98 9.93
N ASN A 6 6.25 -4.01 10.65
CA ASN A 6 7.40 -4.29 11.53
C ASN A 6 7.07 -5.35 12.60
N ARG A 7 5.82 -5.34 13.12
CA ARG A 7 5.36 -6.35 14.08
C ARG A 7 5.03 -7.70 13.43
N LEU A 8 4.89 -7.73 12.11
CA LEU A 8 4.61 -8.95 11.37
C LEU A 8 5.87 -9.80 11.15
N ARG A 9 7.06 -9.21 11.15
CA ARG A 9 8.33 -9.89 10.87
C ARG A 9 8.53 -11.15 11.73
N SER A 10 8.39 -11.02 13.04
CA SER A 10 8.57 -12.15 13.96
C SER A 10 7.54 -13.27 13.73
N LYS A 11 6.32 -12.91 13.41
CA LYS A 11 5.27 -13.89 13.09
C LYS A 11 5.58 -14.62 11.78
N LEU A 12 5.97 -13.89 10.73
CA LEU A 12 6.34 -14.49 9.45
C LEU A 12 7.53 -15.43 9.59
N ALA A 13 8.55 -15.07 10.38
CA ALA A 13 9.69 -15.92 10.65
C ALA A 13 9.30 -17.29 11.26
N VAL A 14 8.26 -17.31 12.09
CA VAL A 14 7.79 -18.53 12.76
C VAL A 14 6.81 -19.33 11.89
N PHE A 15 5.91 -18.66 11.19
CA PHE A 15 4.82 -19.35 10.50
C PHE A 15 5.17 -19.80 9.09
N LEU A 16 5.95 -19.02 8.32
CA LEU A 16 6.24 -19.32 6.92
C LEU A 16 6.95 -20.67 6.69
N PRO A 17 7.85 -21.16 7.58
CA PRO A 17 8.43 -22.47 7.40
C PRO A 17 7.46 -23.64 7.51
N LEU A 18 6.31 -23.42 8.16
CA LEU A 18 5.36 -24.49 8.51
C LEU A 18 4.01 -24.37 7.82
N TYR A 19 3.60 -23.16 7.43
CA TYR A 19 2.24 -22.87 6.99
C TYR A 19 2.20 -21.98 5.76
N GLN A 20 1.15 -22.15 4.95
CA GLN A 20 0.73 -21.14 3.98
C GLN A 20 0.14 -19.95 4.74
N VAL A 21 0.67 -18.76 4.49
CA VAL A 21 0.28 -17.53 5.18
C VAL A 21 -0.23 -16.51 4.17
N THR A 22 -1.47 -16.09 4.33
CA THR A 22 -2.01 -14.95 3.58
C THR A 22 -2.03 -13.71 4.47
N VAL A 23 -1.33 -12.67 4.05
CA VAL A 23 -1.34 -11.37 4.72
C VAL A 23 -2.42 -10.50 4.09
N VAL A 24 -3.46 -10.20 4.85
CA VAL A 24 -4.53 -9.31 4.42
C VAL A 24 -4.24 -7.88 4.88
N LEU A 25 -4.12 -6.95 3.94
CA LEU A 25 -3.91 -5.52 4.22
C LEU A 25 -5.05 -4.69 3.61
N PRO A 26 -6.08 -4.34 4.40
CA PRO A 26 -7.14 -3.47 3.93
C PRO A 26 -6.64 -2.06 3.61
N ILE A 27 -6.99 -1.56 2.43
CA ILE A 27 -6.60 -0.24 1.93
C ILE A 27 -7.85 0.63 1.82
N PRO A 28 -7.88 1.81 2.47
CA PRO A 28 -8.98 2.75 2.29
C PRO A 28 -9.04 3.25 0.84
N HIS A 29 -10.06 2.85 0.06
CA HIS A 29 -10.33 3.39 -1.28
C HIS A 29 -10.94 4.78 -1.14
N TYR A 30 -12.22 4.89 -0.80
CA TYR A 30 -12.82 6.14 -0.37
C TYR A 30 -12.93 6.17 1.16
N LYS A 31 -12.60 7.31 1.73
CA LYS A 31 -12.65 7.50 3.16
C LYS A 31 -13.45 8.74 3.50
N TRP A 32 -14.42 8.59 4.40
CA TRP A 32 -15.13 9.68 5.01
C TRP A 32 -14.65 9.86 6.44
N VAL A 33 -14.37 11.10 6.82
CA VAL A 33 -13.91 11.45 8.17
C VAL A 33 -15.08 12.01 8.96
N ILE A 34 -15.26 11.49 10.15
CA ILE A 34 -16.23 11.93 11.15
C ILE A 34 -15.43 12.29 12.41
N TRP A 35 -15.55 13.52 12.82
CA TRP A 35 -14.91 14.00 14.04
C TRP A 35 -15.83 13.72 15.23
N MET A 36 -15.26 13.24 16.32
CA MET A 36 -15.93 12.99 17.58
C MET A 36 -15.30 13.85 18.67
N GLU A 37 -16.11 14.64 19.35
CA GLU A 37 -15.71 15.40 20.53
C GLU A 37 -15.42 14.41 21.68
N GLU A 38 -14.26 14.57 22.34
CA GLU A 38 -13.86 13.63 23.39
C GLU A 38 -14.76 13.70 24.64
N GLU A 39 -15.19 14.93 25.02
CA GLU A 39 -15.96 15.14 26.26
C GLU A 39 -17.45 14.83 26.08
N THR A 40 -18.04 15.22 24.95
CA THR A 40 -19.49 15.13 24.71
C THR A 40 -19.89 13.91 23.90
N GLY A 41 -18.96 13.33 23.14
CA GLY A 41 -19.23 12.27 22.17
C GLY A 41 -19.98 12.77 20.92
N GLU A 42 -20.17 14.07 20.76
CA GLU A 42 -20.85 14.64 19.60
C GLU A 42 -20.09 14.35 18.30
N LEU A 43 -20.83 13.99 17.24
CA LEU A 43 -20.28 13.66 15.94
C LEU A 43 -20.46 14.81 14.96
N SER A 44 -19.41 15.12 14.22
CA SER A 44 -19.50 16.09 13.11
C SER A 44 -20.24 15.50 11.91
N LYS A 45 -20.59 16.36 10.96
CA LYS A 45 -20.98 15.90 9.63
C LYS A 45 -19.83 15.11 8.98
N LYS A 46 -20.22 14.12 8.20
CA LYS A 46 -19.33 13.26 7.41
C LYS A 46 -18.67 14.04 6.28
N HIS A 47 -17.34 14.02 6.19
CA HIS A 47 -16.56 14.70 5.15
C HIS A 47 -15.76 13.70 4.34
N LYS A 48 -15.91 13.71 3.02
CA LYS A 48 -15.09 12.87 2.13
C LYS A 48 -13.64 13.35 2.15
N SER A 49 -12.70 12.40 2.36
CA SER A 49 -11.28 12.67 2.21
C SER A 49 -10.94 12.98 0.74
N PRO A 50 -10.08 13.95 0.44
CA PRO A 50 -9.65 14.23 -0.93
C PRO A 50 -8.74 13.13 -1.50
N VAL A 51 -8.23 12.24 -0.65
CA VAL A 51 -7.31 11.17 -1.06
C VAL A 51 -8.09 9.92 -1.35
N THR A 52 -8.00 9.42 -2.59
CA THR A 52 -8.46 8.09 -3.00
C THR A 52 -7.29 7.12 -2.85
N GLY A 53 -7.51 6.04 -2.10
CA GLY A 53 -6.50 5.00 -1.94
C GLY A 53 -6.51 4.02 -3.10
N ASN A 54 -5.36 3.40 -3.33
CA ASN A 54 -5.16 2.34 -4.31
C ASN A 54 -4.15 1.32 -3.76
N VAL A 55 -3.97 0.20 -4.45
CA VAL A 55 -3.10 -0.90 -4.02
C VAL A 55 -1.65 -0.47 -3.76
N TYR A 56 -1.15 0.54 -4.46
CA TYR A 56 0.23 1.02 -4.29
C TYR A 56 0.51 1.56 -2.88
N HIS A 57 -0.51 1.95 -2.13
CA HIS A 57 -0.36 2.35 -0.72
C HIS A 57 0.05 1.20 0.22
N ALA A 58 0.04 -0.05 -0.27
CA ALA A 58 0.59 -1.20 0.46
C ALA A 58 2.13 -1.21 0.49
N PHE A 59 2.80 -0.64 -0.52
CA PHE A 59 4.24 -0.82 -0.73
C PHE A 59 5.14 -0.32 0.40
N PRO A 60 4.86 0.83 1.07
CA PRO A 60 5.62 1.23 2.25
C PRO A 60 5.55 0.21 3.40
N GLU A 61 4.45 -0.53 3.53
CA GLU A 61 4.32 -1.60 4.52
C GLU A 61 5.02 -2.89 4.04
N LEU A 62 4.86 -3.25 2.77
CA LEU A 62 5.55 -4.40 2.16
C LEU A 62 7.07 -4.26 2.26
N TYR A 63 7.60 -3.04 2.09
CA TYR A 63 9.05 -2.78 2.23
C TYR A 63 9.59 -3.19 3.60
N LYS A 64 8.78 -3.09 4.65
CA LYS A 64 9.18 -3.47 6.02
C LYS A 64 9.40 -4.98 6.18
N ILE A 65 8.81 -5.78 5.30
CA ILE A 65 8.91 -7.25 5.29
C ILE A 65 9.55 -7.79 4.02
N LYS A 66 10.29 -6.95 3.30
CA LYS A 66 10.84 -7.28 1.96
C LYS A 66 11.62 -8.61 1.92
N GLN A 67 12.28 -9.00 3.01
CA GLN A 67 13.04 -10.26 3.07
C GLN A 67 12.17 -11.51 2.92
N TYR A 68 10.85 -11.40 3.07
CA TYR A 68 9.91 -12.51 2.93
C TYR A 68 9.14 -12.51 1.61
N LEU A 69 9.22 -11.44 0.78
CA LEU A 69 8.40 -11.24 -0.44
C LEU A 69 8.79 -12.28 -1.48
N GLY A 70 9.40 -13.16 -1.52
CA GLY A 70 9.66 -14.27 -2.46
C GLY A 70 9.41 -15.63 -1.84
N HIS A 71 8.90 -15.66 -0.61
CA HIS A 71 8.69 -16.92 0.09
C HIS A 71 7.48 -17.69 -0.51
N PRO A 72 7.62 -18.98 -0.90
CA PRO A 72 6.56 -19.71 -1.60
C PRO A 72 5.29 -19.91 -0.77
N ASN A 73 5.39 -19.79 0.56
CA ASN A 73 4.25 -19.91 1.47
C ASN A 73 3.63 -18.57 1.84
N LEU A 74 4.02 -17.47 1.19
CA LEU A 74 3.49 -16.13 1.47
C LEU A 74 2.63 -15.61 0.32
N SER A 75 1.40 -15.30 0.61
CA SER A 75 0.47 -14.62 -0.29
C SER A 75 -0.08 -13.35 0.33
N PHE A 76 -0.69 -12.50 -0.50
CA PHE A 76 -1.28 -11.23 -0.05
C PHE A 76 -2.68 -11.06 -0.63
N ALA A 77 -3.53 -10.40 0.16
CA ALA A 77 -4.80 -9.86 -0.29
C ALA A 77 -4.89 -8.39 0.12
N PHE A 78 -5.18 -7.52 -0.84
CA PHE A 78 -5.32 -6.08 -0.66
C PHE A 78 -6.76 -5.67 -0.97
N PRO A 79 -7.72 -5.87 -0.04
CA PRO A 79 -9.07 -5.37 -0.22
C PRO A 79 -9.07 -3.84 -0.18
N LEU A 80 -9.61 -3.22 -1.23
CA LEU A 80 -9.84 -1.79 -1.31
C LEU A 80 -11.24 -1.50 -0.75
N LEU A 81 -11.28 -0.83 0.40
CA LEU A 81 -12.51 -0.63 1.15
C LEU A 81 -12.93 0.84 1.18
N ASP A 82 -14.17 1.09 0.87
CA ASP A 82 -14.82 2.34 1.25
C ASP A 82 -15.10 2.29 2.75
N MET A 83 -14.78 3.36 3.49
CA MET A 83 -14.88 3.33 4.95
C MET A 83 -15.15 4.69 5.59
N ASP A 84 -15.78 4.63 6.74
CA ASP A 84 -15.86 5.72 7.68
C ASP A 84 -14.66 5.68 8.65
N GLU A 85 -13.99 6.80 8.84
CA GLU A 85 -12.91 6.97 9.82
C GLU A 85 -13.37 7.93 10.91
N TYR A 86 -13.56 7.40 12.11
CA TYR A 86 -13.87 8.19 13.29
C TYR A 86 -12.57 8.73 13.89
N ARG A 87 -12.55 10.02 14.20
CA ARG A 87 -11.40 10.69 14.76
C ARG A 87 -11.79 11.44 16.02
N LEU A 88 -11.08 11.17 17.09
CA LEU A 88 -11.27 11.83 18.36
C LEU A 88 -10.53 13.17 18.37
N LEU A 89 -11.23 14.26 18.71
CA LEU A 89 -10.67 15.61 18.86
C LEU A 89 -10.01 15.77 20.24
N ASN A 90 -8.84 15.15 20.41
CA ASN A 90 -8.11 15.12 21.68
C ASN A 90 -6.82 15.96 21.69
N GLY A 91 -6.72 16.96 20.81
CA GLY A 91 -5.59 17.89 20.77
C GLY A 91 -4.29 17.34 20.22
N TRP A 92 -4.16 16.02 19.91
CA TRP A 92 -2.90 15.40 19.52
C TRP A 92 -2.97 14.66 18.18
N SER A 93 -2.17 15.09 17.20
CA SER A 93 -1.81 14.26 16.07
C SER A 93 -0.29 14.21 15.94
N LYS A 94 0.25 13.07 15.54
CA LYS A 94 1.69 12.90 15.26
C LYS A 94 2.21 13.92 14.23
N ASN A 95 1.35 14.46 13.40
CA ASN A 95 1.70 15.37 12.30
C ASN A 95 1.39 16.85 12.61
N ARG A 96 1.04 17.20 13.85
CA ARG A 96 0.72 18.57 14.30
C ARG A 96 -0.36 19.31 13.47
N LYS A 97 -1.07 18.61 12.59
CA LYS A 97 -2.18 19.15 11.80
C LYS A 97 -3.48 18.73 12.46
N ARG A 98 -4.21 19.63 13.11
CA ARG A 98 -5.40 19.38 13.94
C ARG A 98 -5.19 18.27 14.96
N GLY A 99 -5.30 18.60 16.22
CA GLY A 99 -5.17 17.67 17.33
C GLY A 99 -6.23 16.59 17.36
N SER A 100 -6.06 15.52 16.57
CA SER A 100 -7.00 14.41 16.58
C SER A 100 -6.27 13.10 16.41
N SER A 101 -6.68 12.11 17.16
CA SER A 101 -6.25 10.72 16.99
C SER A 101 -7.31 9.91 16.25
N ARG A 102 -6.87 8.87 15.54
CA ARG A 102 -7.81 7.91 14.96
C ARG A 102 -8.43 7.09 16.10
N TYR A 103 -9.75 7.06 16.13
CA TYR A 103 -10.52 6.27 17.07
C TYR A 103 -10.86 4.91 16.47
N ASP A 104 -11.60 4.91 15.34
CA ASP A 104 -12.04 3.67 14.71
C ASP A 104 -12.17 3.81 13.19
N ARG A 105 -12.31 2.68 12.51
CA ARG A 105 -12.63 2.58 11.07
C ARG A 105 -13.72 1.55 10.86
N MET A 106 -14.77 1.98 10.22
CA MET A 106 -15.90 1.12 9.87
C MET A 106 -15.91 0.90 8.36
N PRO A 107 -15.69 -0.33 7.87
CA PRO A 107 -15.83 -0.65 6.46
C PRO A 107 -17.30 -0.53 6.05
N LEU A 108 -17.53 0.07 4.88
CA LEU A 108 -18.87 0.26 4.30
C LEU A 108 -19.09 -0.65 3.11
N ASN A 109 -18.09 -0.75 2.24
CA ASN A 109 -18.19 -1.48 0.98
C ASN A 109 -16.82 -2.00 0.57
N LEU A 110 -16.78 -3.18 -0.03
CA LEU A 110 -15.63 -3.70 -0.76
C LEU A 110 -15.72 -3.15 -2.20
N PHE A 111 -14.80 -2.24 -2.54
CA PHE A 111 -14.73 -1.68 -3.89
C PHE A 111 -14.05 -2.65 -4.86
N ASP A 112 -12.91 -3.20 -4.47
CA ASP A 112 -12.10 -4.12 -5.27
C ASP A 112 -11.16 -4.92 -4.36
N GLU A 113 -10.56 -6.00 -4.88
CA GLU A 113 -9.55 -6.78 -4.17
C GLU A 113 -8.43 -7.19 -5.13
N VAL A 114 -7.20 -6.84 -4.78
CA VAL A 114 -6.00 -7.30 -5.49
C VAL A 114 -5.40 -8.47 -4.71
N LYS A 115 -5.27 -9.63 -5.38
CA LYS A 115 -4.63 -10.83 -4.82
C LYS A 115 -3.25 -11.04 -5.44
N VAL A 116 -2.33 -11.50 -4.61
CA VAL A 116 -0.97 -11.85 -4.97
C VAL A 116 -0.68 -13.19 -4.30
N ASP A 117 -0.84 -14.27 -5.05
CA ASP A 117 -0.58 -15.63 -4.57
C ASP A 117 0.88 -16.03 -4.76
N ARG A 118 1.53 -15.50 -5.80
CA ARG A 118 2.93 -15.70 -6.11
C ARG A 118 3.62 -14.36 -6.38
N THR A 119 4.94 -14.35 -6.28
CA THR A 119 5.72 -13.10 -6.46
C THR A 119 5.46 -12.45 -7.81
N GLU A 120 5.35 -13.23 -8.88
CA GLU A 120 5.09 -12.73 -10.23
C GLU A 120 3.73 -12.04 -10.38
N ASP A 121 2.77 -12.33 -9.53
CA ASP A 121 1.45 -11.69 -9.58
C ASP A 121 1.52 -10.18 -9.27
N PHE A 122 2.61 -9.71 -8.64
CA PHE A 122 2.84 -8.27 -8.52
C PHE A 122 3.01 -7.55 -9.87
N LEU A 123 3.32 -8.28 -10.96
CA LEU A 123 3.42 -7.67 -12.29
C LEU A 123 2.09 -7.12 -12.81
N GLN A 124 0.93 -7.62 -12.33
CA GLN A 124 -0.38 -7.04 -12.64
C GLN A 124 -0.47 -5.55 -12.27
N LEU A 125 0.43 -5.07 -11.40
CA LEU A 125 0.49 -3.68 -10.97
C LEU A 125 1.34 -2.79 -11.90
N VAL A 126 2.01 -3.37 -12.89
CA VAL A 126 2.73 -2.63 -13.93
C VAL A 126 1.83 -2.51 -15.15
N PRO A 127 1.41 -1.29 -15.54
CA PRO A 127 0.54 -1.14 -16.71
C PRO A 127 1.18 -1.72 -17.97
N TYR A 128 0.44 -2.53 -18.70
CA TYR A 128 0.91 -3.16 -19.95
C TYR A 128 1.25 -2.12 -21.01
N GLU A 129 0.53 -1.00 -21.04
CA GLU A 129 0.71 0.08 -22.01
C GLU A 129 1.90 1.00 -21.68
N LEU A 130 2.57 0.78 -20.55
CA LEU A 130 3.72 1.61 -20.15
C LEU A 130 4.94 1.27 -20.98
N GLU A 131 5.37 2.23 -21.83
CA GLU A 131 6.54 2.07 -22.71
C GLU A 131 7.83 1.82 -21.90
N GLU A 132 8.54 0.78 -22.26
CA GLU A 132 9.85 0.43 -21.68
C GLU A 132 11.02 1.01 -22.48
N PRO A 133 12.11 1.46 -21.84
CA PRO A 133 12.29 1.50 -20.39
C PRO A 133 11.68 2.77 -19.76
N PHE A 134 11.09 2.64 -18.57
CA PHE A 134 10.38 3.70 -17.85
C PHE A 134 11.06 4.13 -16.55
N THR A 135 10.80 5.36 -16.14
CA THR A 135 11.27 5.94 -14.87
C THR A 135 10.18 5.86 -13.79
N VAL A 136 10.56 6.21 -12.54
CA VAL A 136 9.62 6.41 -11.43
C VAL A 136 8.53 7.43 -11.80
N ARG A 137 8.88 8.47 -12.58
CA ARG A 137 7.95 9.51 -13.02
C ARG A 137 6.96 8.98 -14.04
N ASP A 138 7.46 8.26 -15.05
CA ASP A 138 6.64 7.69 -16.13
C ASP A 138 5.60 6.74 -15.52
N PHE A 139 6.04 5.86 -14.61
CA PHE A 139 5.17 4.95 -13.87
C PHE A 139 4.14 5.70 -13.03
N ALA A 140 4.57 6.70 -12.24
CA ALA A 140 3.67 7.49 -11.39
C ALA A 140 2.55 8.14 -12.20
N GLN A 141 2.88 8.67 -13.38
CA GLN A 141 1.92 9.27 -14.31
C GLN A 141 0.96 8.24 -14.88
N ALA A 142 1.46 7.09 -15.31
CA ALA A 142 0.64 6.02 -15.90
C ALA A 142 -0.39 5.46 -14.93
N VAL A 143 -0.04 5.30 -13.65
CA VAL A 143 -0.94 4.73 -12.63
C VAL A 143 -1.65 5.78 -11.78
N GLY A 144 -1.43 7.07 -12.03
CA GLY A 144 -2.12 8.15 -11.33
C GLY A 144 -1.76 8.29 -9.83
N ILE A 145 -0.50 8.00 -9.46
CA ILE A 145 -0.04 8.11 -8.07
C ILE A 145 1.03 9.19 -7.90
N HIS A 146 1.24 9.62 -6.65
CA HIS A 146 2.33 10.56 -6.36
C HIS A 146 3.69 9.90 -6.56
N ARG A 147 4.67 10.67 -7.06
CA ARG A 147 6.02 10.21 -7.35
C ARG A 147 6.72 9.55 -6.15
N ASP A 148 6.50 10.07 -4.94
CA ASP A 148 7.13 9.50 -3.74
C ASP A 148 6.63 8.09 -3.47
N LEU A 149 5.35 7.82 -3.74
CA LEU A 149 4.78 6.48 -3.63
C LEU A 149 5.36 5.55 -4.69
N SER A 150 5.44 5.99 -5.94
CA SER A 150 6.10 5.26 -7.03
C SER A 150 7.57 4.96 -6.70
N GLY A 151 8.26 5.89 -6.01
CA GLY A 151 9.62 5.70 -5.51
C GLY A 151 9.78 4.57 -4.49
N SER A 152 8.69 4.10 -3.87
CA SER A 152 8.69 2.89 -3.03
C SER A 152 8.27 1.62 -3.80
N VAL A 153 7.52 1.75 -4.89
CA VAL A 153 7.01 0.64 -5.70
C VAL A 153 8.11 0.01 -6.55
N LEU A 154 8.69 0.79 -7.47
CA LEU A 154 9.63 0.25 -8.46
C LEU A 154 10.89 -0.38 -7.84
N PRO A 155 11.54 0.22 -6.80
CA PRO A 155 12.67 -0.43 -6.15
C PRO A 155 12.31 -1.74 -5.46
N LEU A 156 11.06 -1.87 -4.96
CA LEU A 156 10.63 -3.11 -4.33
C LEU A 156 10.33 -4.20 -5.37
N LEU A 157 9.70 -3.85 -6.49
CA LEU A 157 9.52 -4.76 -7.62
C LEU A 157 10.88 -5.22 -8.19
N ALA A 158 11.86 -4.32 -8.27
CA ALA A 158 13.21 -4.67 -8.69
C ALA A 158 13.94 -5.55 -7.65
N TYR A 159 13.70 -5.33 -6.36
CA TYR A 159 14.23 -6.20 -5.30
C TYR A 159 13.68 -7.63 -5.43
N MET A 160 12.43 -7.78 -5.82
CA MET A 160 11.79 -9.07 -6.09
C MET A 160 12.19 -9.68 -7.45
N GLN A 161 13.09 -9.04 -8.21
CA GLN A 161 13.51 -9.47 -9.55
C GLN A 161 12.36 -9.53 -10.58
N LEU A 162 11.33 -8.72 -10.38
CA LEU A 162 10.23 -8.54 -11.33
C LEU A 162 10.56 -7.46 -12.37
N LEU A 163 11.36 -6.48 -11.96
CA LEU A 163 11.89 -5.42 -12.82
C LEU A 163 13.42 -5.46 -12.80
N THR A 164 14.02 -5.11 -13.93
CA THR A 164 15.47 -4.92 -14.08
C THR A 164 15.79 -3.45 -14.30
N ARG A 165 16.84 -2.96 -13.63
CA ARG A 165 17.39 -1.63 -13.88
C ARG A 165 18.33 -1.69 -15.06
N VAL A 166 17.99 -1.00 -16.16
CA VAL A 166 18.73 -1.04 -17.44
C VAL A 166 19.57 0.21 -17.70
N GLY A 167 19.46 1.23 -16.87
CA GLY A 167 20.22 2.47 -17.06
C GLY A 167 19.67 3.62 -16.23
N LYS A 168 19.96 4.84 -16.71
CA LYS A 168 19.47 6.10 -16.12
C LYS A 168 19.07 7.09 -17.19
N ARG A 169 18.01 7.87 -16.89
CA ARG A 169 17.62 9.08 -17.62
C ARG A 169 17.83 10.27 -16.67
N GLY A 170 18.95 10.97 -16.82
CA GLY A 170 19.38 11.99 -15.86
C GLY A 170 19.69 11.37 -14.47
N ARG A 171 18.93 11.75 -13.45
CA ARG A 171 19.10 11.23 -12.08
C ARG A 171 18.19 10.04 -11.75
N GLU A 172 17.27 9.68 -12.65
CA GLU A 172 16.29 8.61 -12.41
C GLU A 172 16.76 7.29 -13.03
N TYR A 173 16.56 6.18 -12.31
CA TYR A 173 16.78 4.86 -12.88
C TYR A 173 15.72 4.54 -13.92
N LEU A 174 16.13 3.82 -14.96
CA LEU A 174 15.28 3.21 -15.95
C LEU A 174 15.03 1.75 -15.60
N TYR A 175 13.77 1.35 -15.72
CA TYR A 175 13.30 0.01 -15.39
C TYR A 175 12.65 -0.64 -16.61
N THR A 176 12.79 -1.95 -16.72
CA THR A 176 12.04 -2.80 -17.64
C THR A 176 11.48 -3.99 -16.87
N VAL A 177 10.43 -4.62 -17.37
CA VAL A 177 10.02 -5.95 -16.87
C VAL A 177 11.17 -6.93 -17.13
N ASP A 178 11.43 -7.79 -16.15
CA ASP A 178 12.52 -8.77 -16.26
C ASP A 178 12.27 -9.75 -17.41
N GLU A 179 13.30 -10.11 -18.16
CA GLU A 179 13.19 -10.93 -19.38
C GLU A 179 12.49 -12.28 -19.16
N LYS A 180 12.62 -12.84 -17.96
CA LYS A 180 11.97 -14.12 -17.61
C LYS A 180 10.44 -14.05 -17.55
N TYR A 181 9.86 -12.86 -17.59
CA TYR A 181 8.40 -12.62 -17.52
C TYR A 181 7.83 -12.01 -18.80
N ARG A 182 8.61 -11.92 -19.87
CA ARG A 182 8.21 -11.42 -21.19
C ARG A 182 7.64 -12.51 -22.07
#